data_ab4446cd68d682aa8851d9ccf4efa956
#
_entry.id   ab4446cd68d682aa8851d9ccf4efa956
#
_cell.length_a   1.000
_cell.length_b   1.000
_cell.length_c   1.000
_cell.angle_alpha   90.00
_cell.angle_beta   90.00
_cell.angle_gamma   90.00
#
_symmetry.space_group_name_H-M   'P 1'
#
loop_
_entity.id
_entity.type
_entity.pdbx_description
1 polymer ?
#
loop_
_entity_poly.entity_id
_entity_poly.type
_entity_poly.pdbx_seq_one_letter_code
_entity_poly.pdbx_strand_id
1 'polypeptide(L)'
;MEDFRTQLTACIDAILAEGSTPVFLVVDLEGAAQIKRTYDADALDRFREAACGAVSSAGGGCDTFTYGEERIIAVLSGVDRLKSFSIADKLRRGLPLLGQSFDAILHIEFDFIDYDPATGVAGLINQLVHQQKQKHEDVA
;
A
#
# COMPACT_ATOMS: atom_id res chain seq x y z
N MET A 1 -1.17 -8.82 20.34
CA MET A 1 -0.81 -8.40 18.96
C MET A 1 -1.55 -7.12 18.62
N GLU A 2 -0.80 -6.09 18.22
CA GLU A 2 -1.43 -4.83 17.83
C GLU A 2 -2.17 -5.02 16.51
N ASP A 3 -3.36 -4.44 16.42
CA ASP A 3 -4.11 -4.49 15.18
C ASP A 3 -3.62 -3.41 14.20
N PHE A 4 -4.08 -3.52 12.98
CA PHE A 4 -3.73 -2.60 11.89
C PHE A 4 -4.00 -1.13 12.26
N ARG A 5 -5.16 -0.87 12.88
CA ARG A 5 -5.57 0.49 13.25
C ARG A 5 -4.62 1.10 14.27
N THR A 6 -4.22 0.32 15.28
CA THR A 6 -3.30 0.77 16.34
C THR A 6 -1.93 1.07 15.75
N GLN A 7 -1.40 0.19 14.90
CA GLN A 7 -0.12 0.38 14.25
C GLN A 7 -0.12 1.61 13.33
N LEU A 8 -1.18 1.78 12.56
CA LEU A 8 -1.35 2.90 11.65
C LEU A 8 -1.39 4.23 12.43
N THR A 9 -2.15 4.26 13.53
CA THR A 9 -2.24 5.43 14.40
C THR A 9 -0.87 5.82 14.96
N ALA A 10 -0.09 4.83 15.41
CA ALA A 10 1.25 5.08 15.94
C ALA A 10 2.18 5.70 14.88
N CYS A 11 2.11 5.23 13.64
CA CYS A 11 2.90 5.81 12.55
C CYS A 11 2.50 7.25 12.26
N ILE A 12 1.21 7.54 12.23
CA ILE A 12 0.68 8.89 12.01
C ILE A 12 1.14 9.83 13.11
N ASP A 13 0.99 9.41 14.37
CA ASP A 13 1.38 10.23 15.52
C ASP A 13 2.87 10.55 15.51
N ALA A 14 3.71 9.58 15.13
CA ALA A 14 5.15 9.78 15.03
C ALA A 14 5.51 10.85 13.98
N ILE A 15 4.85 10.80 12.81
CA ILE A 15 5.07 11.77 11.74
C ILE A 15 4.61 13.17 12.16
N LEU A 16 3.44 13.27 12.79
CA LEU A 16 2.91 14.54 13.29
C LEU A 16 3.81 15.13 14.38
N ALA A 17 4.37 14.29 15.26
CA ALA A 17 5.27 14.71 16.31
C ALA A 17 6.56 15.31 15.75
N GLU A 18 7.00 14.90 14.56
CA GLU A 18 8.15 15.46 13.87
C GLU A 18 7.83 16.76 13.12
N GLY A 19 6.58 17.19 13.12
CA GLY A 19 6.14 18.38 12.41
C GLY A 19 5.90 18.19 10.93
N SER A 20 5.82 16.93 10.48
CA SER A 20 5.53 16.58 9.08
C SER A 20 4.07 16.19 8.91
N THR A 21 3.63 16.16 7.66
CA THR A 21 2.27 15.78 7.31
C THR A 21 2.26 14.36 6.74
N PRO A 22 1.46 13.43 7.29
CA PRO A 22 1.36 12.09 6.73
C PRO A 22 0.67 12.08 5.37
N VAL A 23 1.19 11.25 4.46
CA VAL A 23 0.57 10.97 3.16
C VAL A 23 0.52 9.46 3.04
N PHE A 24 -0.63 8.93 2.64
CA PHE A 24 -0.81 7.49 2.47
C PHE A 24 -0.68 7.12 1.01
N LEU A 25 0.19 6.17 0.72
CA LEU A 25 0.27 5.57 -0.61
C LEU A 25 -0.44 4.23 -0.56
N VAL A 26 -1.52 4.11 -1.33
CA VAL A 26 -2.24 2.86 -1.48
C VAL A 26 -1.79 2.22 -2.78
N VAL A 27 -1.20 1.04 -2.68
CA VAL A 27 -0.73 0.27 -3.84
C VAL A 27 -1.65 -0.92 -4.04
N ASP A 28 -2.27 -0.99 -5.18
CA ASP A 28 -3.18 -2.05 -5.57
C ASP A 28 -2.46 -3.00 -6.51
N LEU A 29 -2.37 -4.27 -6.10
CA LEU A 29 -1.63 -5.31 -6.83
C LEU A 29 -2.63 -6.33 -7.38
N GLU A 30 -3.48 -5.90 -8.30
CA GLU A 30 -4.49 -6.75 -8.90
C GLU A 30 -3.82 -7.91 -9.65
N GLY A 31 -4.21 -9.12 -9.32
CA GLY A 31 -3.61 -10.35 -9.85
C GLY A 31 -2.72 -11.07 -8.84
N ALA A 32 -2.35 -10.43 -7.73
CA ALA A 32 -1.46 -11.04 -6.73
C ALA A 32 -2.09 -12.28 -6.09
N ALA A 33 -3.40 -12.29 -5.87
CA ALA A 33 -4.10 -13.45 -5.29
C ALA A 33 -3.93 -14.70 -6.14
N GLN A 34 -3.65 -14.57 -7.44
CA GLN A 34 -3.39 -15.69 -8.32
C GLN A 34 -2.16 -16.51 -7.89
N ILE A 35 -1.22 -15.89 -7.23
CA ILE A 35 -0.01 -16.58 -6.71
C ILE A 35 -0.41 -17.71 -5.76
N LYS A 36 -1.40 -17.45 -4.91
CA LYS A 36 -1.91 -18.46 -3.97
C LYS A 36 -2.51 -19.66 -4.70
N ARG A 37 -3.17 -19.42 -5.81
CA ARG A 37 -3.78 -20.48 -6.62
C ARG A 37 -2.75 -21.26 -7.42
N THR A 38 -1.74 -20.56 -7.95
CA THR A 38 -0.68 -21.17 -8.76
C THR A 38 0.29 -21.97 -7.89
N TYR A 39 0.59 -21.51 -6.71
CA TYR A 39 1.54 -22.14 -5.80
C TYR A 39 0.86 -22.54 -4.47
N ASP A 40 0.86 -21.62 -3.50
CA ASP A 40 0.27 -21.82 -2.18
C ASP A 40 0.20 -20.49 -1.43
N ALA A 41 -0.33 -20.53 -0.20
CA ALA A 41 -0.43 -19.35 0.66
C ALA A 41 0.95 -18.81 1.06
N ASP A 42 1.93 -19.67 1.26
CA ASP A 42 3.30 -19.25 1.61
C ASP A 42 3.93 -18.43 0.49
N ALA A 43 3.70 -18.82 -0.77
CA ALA A 43 4.21 -18.07 -1.92
C ALA A 43 3.60 -16.67 -1.96
N LEU A 44 2.30 -16.55 -1.71
CA LEU A 44 1.64 -15.24 -1.63
C LEU A 44 2.21 -14.39 -0.51
N ASP A 45 2.42 -14.97 0.66
CA ASP A 45 3.01 -14.25 1.81
C ASP A 45 4.42 -13.76 1.49
N ARG A 46 5.26 -14.58 0.84
CA ARG A 46 6.59 -14.17 0.42
C ARG A 46 6.56 -13.05 -0.61
N PHE A 47 5.63 -13.12 -1.56
CA PHE A 47 5.43 -12.05 -2.53
C PHE A 47 5.03 -10.75 -1.84
N ARG A 48 4.06 -10.81 -0.92
CA ARG A 48 3.57 -9.63 -0.19
C ARG A 48 4.69 -9.00 0.65
N GLU A 49 5.50 -9.82 1.31
CA GLU A 49 6.64 -9.35 2.08
C GLU A 49 7.66 -8.64 1.17
N ALA A 50 7.98 -9.22 0.03
CA ALA A 50 8.90 -8.63 -0.94
C ALA A 50 8.32 -7.35 -1.53
N ALA A 51 7.03 -7.31 -1.82
CA ALA A 51 6.35 -6.13 -2.34
C ALA A 51 6.34 -5.00 -1.29
N CYS A 52 6.08 -5.32 -0.03
CA CYS A 52 6.18 -4.34 1.06
C CYS A 52 7.60 -3.77 1.17
N GLY A 53 8.62 -4.61 1.03
CA GLY A 53 10.00 -4.18 1.02
C GLY A 53 10.30 -3.21 -0.13
N ALA A 54 9.79 -3.49 -1.32
CA ALA A 54 9.95 -2.63 -2.48
C ALA A 54 9.27 -1.27 -2.27
N VAL A 55 8.04 -1.27 -1.72
CA VAL A 55 7.30 -0.04 -1.42
C VAL A 55 8.02 0.77 -0.35
N SER A 56 8.47 0.13 0.72
CA SER A 56 9.21 0.78 1.80
C SER A 56 10.48 1.44 1.27
N SER A 57 11.24 0.73 0.45
CA SER A 57 12.48 1.24 -0.14
C SER A 57 12.22 2.43 -1.07
N ALA A 58 11.19 2.35 -1.92
CA ALA A 58 10.82 3.44 -2.81
C ALA A 58 10.41 4.69 -2.03
N GLY A 59 9.78 4.52 -0.88
CA GLY A 59 9.36 5.61 0.00
C GLY A 59 10.43 6.11 0.95
N GLY A 60 11.67 5.64 0.84
CA GLY A 60 12.78 6.08 1.69
C GLY A 60 12.82 5.41 3.06
N GLY A 61 12.30 4.19 3.17
CA GLY A 61 12.26 3.44 4.42
C GLY A 61 11.00 3.68 5.23
N CYS A 62 9.88 3.92 4.55
CA CYS A 62 8.59 4.15 5.22
C CYS A 62 7.99 2.84 5.74
N ASP A 63 7.06 3.00 6.70
CA ASP A 63 6.28 1.88 7.22
C ASP A 63 5.23 1.45 6.20
N THR A 64 5.03 0.13 6.10
CA THR A 64 4.08 -0.47 5.18
C THR A 64 3.17 -1.45 5.90
N PHE A 65 1.94 -1.58 5.40
CA PHE A 65 0.93 -2.49 5.94
C PHE A 65 0.23 -3.19 4.78
N THR A 66 -0.10 -4.46 4.96
CA THR A 66 -0.93 -5.18 4.00
C THR A 66 -2.40 -4.98 4.36
N TYR A 67 -3.24 -4.82 3.34
CA TYR A 67 -4.67 -4.68 3.49
C TYR A 67 -5.36 -5.60 2.49
N GLY A 68 -5.89 -6.73 2.97
CA GLY A 68 -6.37 -7.78 2.09
C GLY A 68 -5.21 -8.50 1.41
N GLU A 69 -5.50 -9.26 0.36
CA GLU A 69 -4.50 -10.06 -0.34
C GLU A 69 -3.75 -9.27 -1.42
N GLU A 70 -4.31 -8.16 -1.92
CA GLU A 70 -3.80 -7.46 -3.09
C GLU A 70 -3.49 -5.99 -2.86
N ARG A 71 -3.45 -5.53 -1.63
CA ARG A 71 -3.26 -4.11 -1.35
C ARG A 71 -2.19 -3.87 -0.29
N ILE A 72 -1.36 -2.85 -0.52
CA ILE A 72 -0.35 -2.38 0.43
C ILE A 72 -0.61 -0.91 0.71
N ILE A 73 -0.48 -0.52 1.96
CA ILE A 73 -0.58 0.88 2.38
C ILE A 73 0.76 1.29 2.95
N ALA A 74 1.34 2.37 2.41
CA ALA A 74 2.56 2.96 2.95
C ALA A 74 2.24 4.30 3.60
N VAL A 75 2.88 4.56 4.73
CA VAL A 75 2.72 5.84 5.44
C VAL A 75 3.96 6.68 5.19
N LEU A 76 3.79 7.75 4.42
CA LEU A 76 4.87 8.63 3.98
C LEU A 76 4.87 9.93 4.78
N SER A 77 6.04 10.52 4.93
CA SER A 77 6.22 11.77 5.66
C SER A 77 6.68 12.88 4.71
N GLY A 78 5.90 13.97 4.65
CA GLY A 78 6.29 15.17 3.92
C GLY A 78 6.57 14.96 2.44
N VAL A 79 5.71 14.23 1.74
CA VAL A 79 5.89 13.90 0.33
C VAL A 79 5.24 14.97 -0.54
N ASP A 80 6.02 15.61 -1.40
CA ASP A 80 5.52 16.54 -2.40
C ASP A 80 5.16 15.80 -3.70
N ARG A 81 4.64 16.56 -4.68
CA ARG A 81 4.21 16.01 -5.95
C ARG A 81 5.35 15.31 -6.71
N LEU A 82 6.52 15.95 -6.73
CA LEU A 82 7.67 15.41 -7.45
C LEU A 82 8.15 14.10 -6.84
N LYS A 83 8.19 14.04 -5.52
CA LYS A 83 8.59 12.84 -4.79
C LYS A 83 7.56 11.72 -5.01
N SER A 84 6.26 12.05 -5.05
CA SER A 84 5.19 11.09 -5.35
C SER A 84 5.38 10.47 -6.73
N PHE A 85 5.70 11.27 -7.74
CA PHE A 85 5.99 10.77 -9.09
C PHE A 85 7.19 9.83 -9.10
N SER A 86 8.25 10.18 -8.39
CA SER A 86 9.46 9.36 -8.30
C SER A 86 9.16 8.00 -7.67
N ILE A 87 8.40 7.98 -6.59
CA ILE A 87 8.01 6.74 -5.90
C ILE A 87 7.17 5.87 -6.84
N ALA A 88 6.15 6.44 -7.46
CA ALA A 88 5.27 5.72 -8.38
C ALA A 88 6.04 5.14 -9.57
N ASP A 89 6.97 5.91 -10.13
CA ASP A 89 7.79 5.47 -11.25
C ASP A 89 8.65 4.26 -10.90
N LYS A 90 9.30 4.30 -9.74
CA LYS A 90 10.10 3.16 -9.25
C LYS A 90 9.25 1.91 -9.09
N LEU A 91 8.04 2.05 -8.54
CA LEU A 91 7.15 0.93 -8.29
C LEU A 91 6.55 0.37 -9.58
N ARG A 92 6.25 1.23 -10.56
CA ARG A 92 5.77 0.77 -11.87
C ARG A 92 6.81 -0.07 -12.59
N ARG A 93 8.08 0.18 -12.34
CA ARG A 93 9.17 -0.60 -12.94
C ARG A 93 9.47 -1.87 -12.16
N GLY A 94 9.47 -1.79 -10.83
CA GLY A 94 9.92 -2.89 -9.98
C GLY A 94 8.86 -3.94 -9.68
N LEU A 95 7.62 -3.52 -9.40
CA LEU A 95 6.58 -4.44 -8.98
C LEU A 95 6.17 -5.45 -10.06
N PRO A 96 6.04 -5.07 -11.34
CA PRO A 96 5.76 -6.07 -12.38
C PRO A 96 6.84 -7.15 -12.50
N LEU A 97 8.11 -6.77 -12.34
CA LEU A 97 9.22 -7.72 -12.36
C LEU A 97 9.14 -8.69 -11.18
N LEU A 98 8.78 -8.17 -10.01
CA LEU A 98 8.58 -9.01 -8.84
C LEU A 98 7.43 -9.99 -9.07
N GLY A 99 6.33 -9.53 -9.67
CA GLY A 99 5.21 -10.40 -10.03
C GLY A 99 5.63 -11.52 -10.96
N GLN A 100 6.46 -11.22 -11.95
CA GLN A 100 6.98 -12.22 -12.89
C GLN A 100 7.78 -13.31 -12.18
N SER A 101 8.50 -12.96 -11.12
CA SER A 101 9.25 -13.93 -10.32
C SER A 101 8.34 -14.96 -9.64
N PHE A 102 7.06 -14.65 -9.52
CA PHE A 102 6.04 -15.54 -8.96
C PHE A 102 5.04 -16.01 -10.02
N ASP A 103 5.38 -15.85 -11.30
CA ASP A 103 4.51 -16.20 -12.44
C ASP A 103 3.16 -15.49 -12.38
N ALA A 104 3.13 -14.26 -11.88
CA ALA A 104 1.92 -13.46 -11.79
C ALA A 104 2.00 -12.26 -12.73
N ILE A 105 0.89 -12.00 -13.41
CA ILE A 105 0.72 -10.78 -14.19
C ILE A 105 -0.06 -9.80 -13.31
N LEU A 106 0.60 -8.70 -12.94
CA LEU A 106 0.01 -7.72 -12.04
C LEU A 106 -0.50 -6.51 -12.80
N HIS A 107 -1.70 -6.06 -12.44
CA HIS A 107 -2.21 -4.76 -12.81
C HIS A 107 -2.06 -3.86 -11.58
N ILE A 108 -1.21 -2.83 -11.69
CA ILE A 108 -0.80 -2.02 -10.53
C ILE A 108 -1.42 -0.64 -10.62
N GLU A 109 -2.08 -0.22 -9.55
CA GLU A 109 -2.63 1.12 -9.42
C GLU A 109 -2.13 1.76 -8.14
N PHE A 110 -1.95 3.08 -8.18
CA PHE A 110 -1.49 3.87 -7.04
C PHE A 110 -2.49 4.96 -6.72
N ASP A 111 -2.66 5.24 -5.42
CA ASP A 111 -3.44 6.36 -4.96
C ASP A 111 -2.71 7.00 -3.78
N PHE A 112 -2.50 8.32 -3.86
CA PHE A 112 -1.90 9.09 -2.78
C PHE A 112 -3.01 9.84 -2.06
N ILE A 113 -3.16 9.58 -0.76
CA ILE A 113 -4.21 10.16 0.06
C ILE A 113 -3.57 11.02 1.14
N ASP A 114 -3.95 12.29 1.18
CA ASP A 114 -3.49 13.19 2.24
C ASP A 114 -4.21 12.87 3.56
N TYR A 115 -3.46 12.92 4.66
CA TYR A 115 -4.05 12.75 5.97
C TYR A 115 -4.96 13.93 6.30
N ASP A 116 -6.19 13.63 6.71
CA ASP A 116 -7.17 14.62 7.15
C ASP A 116 -7.34 14.52 8.67
N PRO A 117 -6.83 15.51 9.44
CA PRO A 117 -6.96 15.49 10.90
C PRO A 117 -8.43 15.47 11.38
N ALA A 118 -9.35 16.01 10.58
CA ALA A 118 -10.75 16.09 10.96
C ALA A 118 -11.41 14.71 10.98
N THR A 119 -11.01 13.79 10.09
CA THR A 119 -11.56 12.44 10.01
C THR A 119 -10.65 11.38 10.65
N GLY A 120 -9.38 11.66 10.75
CA GLY A 120 -8.39 10.78 11.38
C GLY A 120 -8.25 9.42 10.70
N VAL A 121 -7.79 8.43 11.45
CA VAL A 121 -7.60 7.07 10.96
C VAL A 121 -8.91 6.42 10.54
N ALA A 122 -10.00 6.68 11.26
CA ALA A 122 -11.32 6.14 10.91
C ALA A 122 -11.76 6.58 9.52
N GLY A 123 -11.54 7.85 9.18
CA GLY A 123 -11.86 8.38 7.85
C GLY A 123 -11.03 7.71 6.76
N LEU A 124 -9.75 7.47 7.01
CA LEU A 124 -8.89 6.76 6.06
C LEU A 124 -9.40 5.34 5.82
N ILE A 125 -9.71 4.61 6.88
CA ILE A 125 -10.20 3.24 6.78
C ILE A 125 -11.51 3.19 6.01
N ASN A 126 -12.44 4.11 6.28
CA ASN A 126 -13.69 4.21 5.55
C ASN A 126 -13.46 4.46 4.06
N GLN A 127 -12.51 5.31 3.72
CA GLN A 127 -12.15 5.60 2.34
C GLN A 127 -11.60 4.36 1.64
N LEU A 128 -10.73 3.60 2.29
CA LEU A 128 -10.18 2.37 1.74
C LEU A 128 -11.26 1.32 1.48
N VAL A 129 -12.19 1.16 2.43
CA VAL A 129 -13.30 0.23 2.29
C VAL A 129 -14.22 0.65 1.14
N HIS A 130 -14.50 1.95 1.01
CA HIS A 130 -15.34 2.49 -0.04
C HIS A 130 -14.72 2.27 -1.42
N GLN A 131 -13.43 2.51 -1.58
CA GLN A 131 -12.70 2.26 -2.82
C GLN A 131 -12.76 0.80 -3.22
N GLN A 132 -12.61 -0.10 -2.27
CA GLN A 132 -12.68 -1.53 -2.52
C GLN A 132 -14.07 -1.95 -3.00
N LYS A 133 -15.13 -1.39 -2.41
CA LYS A 133 -16.50 -1.64 -2.84
C LYS A 133 -16.76 -1.16 -4.26
N GLN A 134 -16.29 0.04 -4.59
CA GLN A 134 -16.43 0.59 -5.94
C GLN A 134 -15.74 -0.29 -6.98
N LYS A 135 -14.55 -0.82 -6.66
CA LYS A 135 -13.85 -1.73 -7.55
C LYS A 135 -14.65 -3.01 -7.82
N HIS A 136 -15.25 -3.58 -6.78
CA HIS A 136 -16.09 -4.76 -6.94
C HIS A 136 -17.34 -4.48 -7.75
N GLU A 137 -17.95 -3.33 -7.59
CA GLU A 137 -19.12 -2.90 -8.37
C GLU A 137 -18.77 -2.69 -9.83
N ASP A 138 -17.60 -2.13 -10.13
CA ASP A 138 -17.13 -1.88 -11.49
C ASP A 138 -16.83 -3.17 -12.25
N VAL A 139 -16.54 -4.26 -11.56
CA VAL A 139 -16.23 -5.56 -12.14
C VAL A 139 -17.49 -6.40 -12.36
N ALA A 140 -18.58 -6.05 -11.73
CA ALA A 140 -19.84 -6.79 -11.83
C ALA A 140 -20.61 -6.55 -13.18
#